data_b3aba29d741b55ed93487c0817dc2fa1
#
_entry.id   b3aba29d741b55ed93487c0817dc2fa1
#
_cell.length_a   1.000
_cell.length_b   1.000
_cell.length_c   1.000
_cell.angle_alpha   90.00
_cell.angle_beta   90.00
_cell.angle_gamma   90.00
#
_symmetry.space_group_name_H-M   'P 1'
#
loop_
_entity.id
_entity.type
_entity.pdbx_description
1 polymer ?
#
loop_
_entity_poly.entity_id
_entity_poly.type
_entity_poly.pdbx_seq_one_letter_code
_entity_poly.pdbx_strand_id
1 'polypeptide(L)'
;SIVFQSVYLFNDTIENNIKFGNPNASHEEVINAAKKAACHDFIMALPKGYDTVIGEGGANLSGGEKQRISIARAIIKDAPIIILDEATANVDPENEDKLQIAINSLMKEKTVIMIAHKLNTIKNADQIIVLEKGQIVQKGEHDELIKEEGIYSDFIKIREKAENWKRRRR
;
A
#
# COMPACT_ATOMS: atom_id res chain seq x y z
N SER A 1 -5.98 8.85 -6.32
CA SER A 1 -5.84 7.42 -6.58
C SER A 1 -6.10 6.64 -5.31
N ILE A 2 -6.62 5.41 -5.41
CA ILE A 2 -6.89 4.55 -4.27
C ILE A 2 -6.15 3.23 -4.48
N VAL A 3 -5.46 2.75 -3.44
CA VAL A 3 -4.87 1.42 -3.37
C VAL A 3 -5.59 0.65 -2.27
N PHE A 4 -6.35 -0.36 -2.66
CA PHE A 4 -7.15 -1.19 -1.75
C PHE A 4 -6.34 -2.34 -1.15
N GLN A 5 -6.77 -2.83 0.01
CA GLN A 5 -6.27 -4.05 0.63
C GLN A 5 -6.44 -5.27 -0.29
N SER A 6 -7.63 -5.43 -0.85
CA SER A 6 -7.94 -6.48 -1.82
C SER A 6 -7.72 -5.96 -3.23
N VAL A 7 -6.67 -6.46 -3.88
CA VAL A 7 -6.31 -6.03 -5.24
C VAL A 7 -7.15 -6.78 -6.27
N TYR A 8 -7.81 -6.03 -7.13
CA TYR A 8 -8.44 -6.55 -8.34
C TYR A 8 -7.55 -6.32 -9.57
N LEU A 9 -7.26 -7.38 -10.30
CA LEU A 9 -6.58 -7.36 -11.59
C LEU A 9 -7.51 -7.88 -12.66
N PHE A 10 -7.53 -7.20 -13.80
CA PHE A 10 -8.37 -7.57 -14.93
C PHE A 10 -7.77 -8.77 -15.68
N ASN A 11 -8.62 -9.57 -16.33
CA ASN A 11 -8.19 -10.64 -17.23
C ASN A 11 -7.61 -10.03 -18.52
N ASP A 12 -6.38 -9.59 -18.44
CA ASP A 12 -5.65 -8.89 -19.49
C ASP A 12 -4.13 -8.99 -19.22
N THR A 13 -3.32 -8.43 -20.10
CA THR A 13 -1.86 -8.37 -19.91
C THR A 13 -1.48 -7.56 -18.66
N ILE A 14 -0.30 -7.81 -18.13
CA ILE A 14 0.26 -7.00 -17.03
C ILE A 14 0.40 -5.54 -17.48
N GLU A 15 0.85 -5.31 -18.71
CA GLU A 15 0.94 -3.95 -19.27
C GLU A 15 -0.40 -3.22 -19.22
N ASN A 16 -1.47 -3.83 -19.72
CA ASN A 16 -2.80 -3.23 -19.72
C ASN A 16 -3.36 -3.04 -18.30
N ASN A 17 -3.06 -3.96 -17.38
CA ASN A 17 -3.38 -3.78 -15.98
C ASN A 17 -2.73 -2.55 -15.35
N ILE A 18 -1.48 -2.23 -15.70
CA ILE A 18 -0.80 -1.01 -15.24
C ILE A 18 -1.34 0.21 -15.97
N LYS A 19 -1.51 0.14 -17.31
CA LYS A 19 -2.08 1.21 -18.15
C LYS A 19 -3.50 1.60 -17.76
N PHE A 20 -4.22 0.80 -17.00
CA PHE A 20 -5.52 1.19 -16.45
C PHE A 20 -5.45 2.49 -15.62
N GLY A 21 -4.30 2.82 -15.04
CA GLY A 21 -4.05 4.10 -14.37
C GLY A 21 -3.93 5.29 -15.33
N ASN A 22 -3.36 5.06 -16.52
CA ASN A 22 -3.22 6.03 -17.61
C ASN A 22 -3.24 5.28 -18.97
N PRO A 23 -4.37 5.19 -19.66
CA PRO A 23 -4.52 4.43 -20.92
C PRO A 23 -3.60 4.92 -22.04
N ASN A 24 -3.18 6.19 -22.01
CA ASN A 24 -2.33 6.80 -23.04
C ASN A 24 -0.81 6.64 -22.74
N ALA A 25 -0.45 5.98 -21.63
CA ALA A 25 0.94 5.80 -21.27
C ALA A 25 1.69 4.94 -22.30
N SER A 26 2.92 5.35 -22.62
CA SER A 26 3.85 4.56 -23.43
C SER A 26 4.31 3.30 -22.69
N HIS A 27 4.87 2.35 -23.43
CA HIS A 27 5.50 1.16 -22.84
C HIS A 27 6.64 1.53 -21.87
N GLU A 28 7.42 2.56 -22.20
CA GLU A 28 8.52 3.04 -21.37
C GLU A 28 7.99 3.62 -20.03
N GLU A 29 6.89 4.36 -20.04
CA GLU A 29 6.24 4.87 -18.82
C GLU A 29 5.72 3.74 -17.95
N VAL A 30 5.18 2.68 -18.56
CA VAL A 30 4.76 1.47 -17.84
C VAL A 30 5.95 0.80 -17.15
N ILE A 31 7.08 0.62 -17.87
CA ILE A 31 8.32 0.06 -17.29
C ILE A 31 8.81 0.92 -16.12
N ASN A 32 8.81 2.24 -16.27
CA ASN A 32 9.25 3.17 -15.24
C ASN A 32 8.35 3.09 -13.99
N ALA A 33 7.03 3.02 -14.17
CA ALA A 33 6.09 2.82 -13.07
C ALA A 33 6.31 1.47 -12.38
N ALA A 34 6.53 0.40 -13.14
CA ALA A 34 6.82 -0.93 -12.62
C ALA A 34 8.13 -0.99 -11.83
N LYS A 35 9.19 -0.30 -12.26
CA LYS A 35 10.46 -0.18 -11.53
C LYS A 35 10.25 0.53 -10.19
N LYS A 36 9.54 1.66 -10.19
CA LYS A 36 9.18 2.41 -8.98
C LYS A 36 8.35 1.58 -8.00
N ALA A 37 7.48 0.71 -8.52
CA ALA A 37 6.66 -0.21 -7.73
C ALA A 37 7.37 -1.52 -7.37
N ALA A 38 8.69 -1.66 -7.64
CA ALA A 38 9.47 -2.87 -7.40
C ALA A 38 8.83 -4.15 -8.01
N CYS A 39 8.14 -4.02 -9.16
CA CYS A 39 7.52 -5.16 -9.83
C CYS A 39 8.17 -5.52 -11.19
N HIS A 40 9.07 -4.70 -11.72
CA HIS A 40 9.72 -4.94 -13.00
C HIS A 40 10.44 -6.30 -13.06
N ASP A 41 11.24 -6.62 -12.05
CA ASP A 41 12.10 -7.81 -12.08
C ASP A 41 11.28 -9.10 -12.12
N PHE A 42 10.22 -9.21 -11.30
CA PHE A 42 9.38 -10.41 -11.35
C PHE A 42 8.57 -10.48 -12.66
N ILE A 43 8.15 -9.34 -13.21
CA ILE A 43 7.47 -9.30 -14.51
C ILE A 43 8.39 -9.84 -15.61
N MET A 44 9.65 -9.40 -15.63
CA MET A 44 10.64 -9.86 -16.61
C MET A 44 11.04 -11.33 -16.43
N ALA A 45 10.87 -11.89 -15.24
CA ALA A 45 11.07 -13.33 -15.00
C ALA A 45 9.93 -14.20 -15.55
N LEU A 46 8.78 -13.63 -15.91
CA LEU A 46 7.68 -14.36 -16.53
C LEU A 46 7.98 -14.64 -18.02
N PRO A 47 7.51 -15.77 -18.58
CA PRO A 47 7.83 -16.17 -19.96
C PRO A 47 7.46 -15.13 -21.04
N LYS A 48 6.45 -14.31 -20.80
CA LYS A 48 5.97 -13.26 -21.73
C LYS A 48 6.17 -11.85 -21.18
N GLY A 49 6.91 -11.69 -20.07
CA GLY A 49 7.12 -10.38 -19.47
C GLY A 49 5.83 -9.60 -19.28
N TYR A 50 5.79 -8.36 -19.76
CA TYR A 50 4.62 -7.46 -19.68
C TYR A 50 3.40 -7.95 -20.48
N ASP A 51 3.60 -8.79 -21.52
CA ASP A 51 2.52 -9.40 -22.30
C ASP A 51 1.90 -10.63 -21.64
N THR A 52 2.35 -10.97 -20.43
CA THR A 52 1.75 -12.07 -19.66
C THR A 52 0.31 -11.73 -19.30
N VAL A 53 -0.63 -12.54 -19.79
CA VAL A 53 -2.03 -12.43 -19.41
C VAL A 53 -2.22 -13.01 -18.02
N ILE A 54 -2.85 -12.24 -17.14
CA ILE A 54 -3.20 -12.64 -15.78
C ILE A 54 -4.72 -12.80 -15.70
N GLY A 55 -5.16 -13.89 -15.08
CA GLY A 55 -6.57 -14.18 -14.93
C GLY A 55 -7.30 -13.23 -13.97
N GLU A 56 -8.63 -13.33 -13.96
CA GLU A 56 -9.48 -12.60 -13.02
C GLU A 56 -8.99 -12.79 -11.59
N GLY A 57 -8.81 -11.69 -10.86
CA GLY A 57 -8.20 -11.69 -9.54
C GLY A 57 -6.70 -11.95 -9.51
N GLY A 58 -6.01 -12.06 -10.67
CA GLY A 58 -4.57 -12.30 -10.77
C GLY A 58 -4.15 -13.63 -10.14
N ALA A 59 -4.86 -14.72 -10.43
CA ALA A 59 -4.71 -16.03 -9.78
C ALA A 59 -3.29 -16.61 -9.83
N ASN A 60 -2.51 -16.24 -10.84
CA ASN A 60 -1.14 -16.75 -11.07
C ASN A 60 -0.06 -15.92 -10.35
N LEU A 61 -0.43 -14.91 -9.57
CA LEU A 61 0.50 -14.03 -8.85
C LEU A 61 0.28 -14.13 -7.34
N SER A 62 1.36 -13.98 -6.59
CA SER A 62 1.29 -13.85 -5.13
C SER A 62 0.57 -12.56 -4.71
N GLY A 63 0.10 -12.50 -3.46
CA GLY A 63 -0.56 -11.31 -2.93
C GLY A 63 0.33 -10.06 -3.03
N GLY A 64 1.62 -10.18 -2.72
CA GLY A 64 2.58 -9.08 -2.80
C GLY A 64 2.84 -8.62 -4.23
N GLU A 65 2.87 -9.53 -5.22
CA GLU A 65 3.02 -9.18 -6.64
C GLU A 65 1.79 -8.44 -7.17
N LYS A 66 0.59 -8.92 -6.84
CA LYS A 66 -0.67 -8.24 -7.17
C LYS A 66 -0.70 -6.82 -6.59
N GLN A 67 -0.29 -6.67 -5.33
CA GLN A 67 -0.26 -5.38 -4.66
C GLN A 67 0.70 -4.41 -5.35
N ARG A 68 1.90 -4.87 -5.73
CA ARG A 68 2.87 -4.02 -6.46
C ARG A 68 2.38 -3.62 -7.85
N ILE A 69 1.66 -4.47 -8.58
CA ILE A 69 1.00 -4.07 -9.84
C ILE A 69 -0.06 -2.98 -9.59
N SER A 70 -0.86 -3.11 -8.53
CA SER A 70 -1.83 -2.09 -8.15
C SER A 70 -1.16 -0.75 -7.80
N ILE A 71 0.00 -0.80 -7.14
CA ILE A 71 0.81 0.40 -6.84
C ILE A 71 1.39 0.99 -8.12
N ALA A 72 1.89 0.18 -9.08
CA ALA A 72 2.35 0.66 -10.38
C ALA A 72 1.23 1.39 -11.14
N ARG A 73 0.01 0.86 -11.08
CA ARG A 73 -1.21 1.50 -11.61
C ARG A 73 -1.48 2.87 -10.96
N ALA A 74 -1.27 2.99 -9.66
CA ALA A 74 -1.43 4.24 -8.94
C ALA A 74 -0.31 5.24 -9.25
N ILE A 75 0.93 4.77 -9.43
CA ILE A 75 2.10 5.58 -9.80
C ILE A 75 1.91 6.19 -11.20
N ILE A 76 1.51 5.38 -12.19
CA ILE A 76 1.35 5.85 -13.57
C ILE A 76 0.18 6.83 -13.72
N LYS A 77 -0.83 6.74 -12.83
CA LYS A 77 -1.94 7.68 -12.75
C LYS A 77 -1.50 9.05 -12.26
N ASP A 78 -0.46 9.11 -11.46
CA ASP A 78 0.17 10.33 -10.91
C ASP A 78 -0.80 11.32 -10.24
N ALA A 79 -1.79 10.81 -9.51
CA ALA A 79 -2.75 11.65 -8.81
C ALA A 79 -2.10 12.38 -7.62
N PRO A 80 -2.47 13.65 -7.32
CA PRO A 80 -1.90 14.42 -6.20
C PRO A 80 -2.35 13.91 -4.83
N ILE A 81 -3.48 13.20 -4.76
CA ILE A 81 -4.02 12.61 -3.52
C ILE A 81 -4.06 11.09 -3.67
N ILE A 82 -3.46 10.41 -2.70
CA ILE A 82 -3.43 8.94 -2.61
C ILE A 82 -4.20 8.50 -1.37
N ILE A 83 -5.08 7.53 -1.54
CA ILE A 83 -5.74 6.84 -0.42
C ILE A 83 -5.18 5.43 -0.36
N LEU A 84 -4.64 5.04 0.79
CA LEU A 84 -4.11 3.72 1.07
C LEU A 84 -4.99 3.03 2.11
N ASP A 85 -5.64 1.93 1.73
CA ASP A 85 -6.46 1.11 2.61
C ASP A 85 -5.71 -0.18 2.93
N GLU A 86 -5.09 -0.26 4.11
CA GLU A 86 -4.32 -1.42 4.61
C GLU A 86 -3.36 -2.07 3.57
N ALA A 87 -2.74 -1.27 2.71
CA ALA A 87 -1.95 -1.75 1.56
C ALA A 87 -0.80 -2.72 1.91
N THR A 88 -0.48 -2.91 3.19
CA THR A 88 0.60 -3.81 3.68
C THR A 88 0.08 -4.99 4.51
N ALA A 89 -1.22 -5.24 4.56
CA ALA A 89 -1.77 -6.37 5.29
C ALA A 89 -1.54 -7.69 4.52
N ASN A 90 -1.20 -8.76 5.25
CA ASN A 90 -1.08 -10.13 4.73
C ASN A 90 -0.05 -10.35 3.61
N VAL A 91 1.08 -9.65 3.64
CA VAL A 91 2.20 -9.86 2.72
C VAL A 91 3.29 -10.67 3.42
N ASP A 92 3.91 -11.61 2.69
CA ASP A 92 5.03 -12.40 3.18
C ASP A 92 6.22 -11.52 3.53
N PRO A 93 7.03 -11.85 4.58
CA PRO A 93 8.17 -11.05 5.01
C PRO A 93 9.15 -10.71 3.88
N GLU A 94 9.42 -11.64 2.95
CA GLU A 94 10.31 -11.42 1.80
C GLU A 94 9.78 -10.37 0.81
N ASN A 95 8.47 -10.21 0.75
CA ASN A 95 7.81 -9.23 -0.11
C ASN A 95 7.50 -7.91 0.63
N GLU A 96 7.60 -7.86 1.96
CA GLU A 96 7.28 -6.67 2.75
C GLU A 96 8.23 -5.51 2.44
N ASP A 97 9.54 -5.77 2.33
CA ASP A 97 10.54 -4.74 1.99
C ASP A 97 10.29 -4.14 0.60
N LYS A 98 10.04 -5.00 -0.41
CA LYS A 98 9.75 -4.54 -1.78
C LYS A 98 8.46 -3.75 -1.84
N LEU A 99 7.45 -4.16 -1.09
CA LEU A 99 6.18 -3.45 -0.99
C LEU A 99 6.36 -2.09 -0.31
N GLN A 100 7.19 -2.01 0.74
CA GLN A 100 7.49 -0.74 1.40
C GLN A 100 8.21 0.24 0.47
N ILE A 101 9.16 -0.25 -0.33
CA ILE A 101 9.83 0.56 -1.38
C ILE A 101 8.79 1.12 -2.36
N ALA A 102 7.86 0.28 -2.84
CA ALA A 102 6.81 0.68 -3.76
C ALA A 102 5.88 1.74 -3.16
N ILE A 103 5.46 1.58 -1.91
CA ILE A 103 4.61 2.53 -1.18
C ILE A 103 5.35 3.85 -0.98
N ASN A 104 6.60 3.83 -0.53
CA ASN A 104 7.39 5.05 -0.34
C ASN A 104 7.55 5.82 -1.66
N SER A 105 7.76 5.10 -2.78
CA SER A 105 7.83 5.72 -4.11
C SER A 105 6.51 6.36 -4.53
N LEU A 106 5.37 5.71 -4.23
CA LEU A 106 4.04 6.22 -4.53
C LEU A 106 3.72 7.48 -3.73
N MET A 107 4.12 7.53 -2.45
CA MET A 107 3.79 8.62 -1.52
C MET A 107 4.61 9.90 -1.75
N LYS A 108 5.74 9.80 -2.45
CA LYS A 108 6.66 10.93 -2.62
C LYS A 108 5.97 12.15 -3.23
N GLU A 109 6.05 13.29 -2.55
CA GLU A 109 5.46 14.58 -2.98
C GLU A 109 3.93 14.53 -3.19
N LYS A 110 3.23 13.69 -2.43
CA LYS A 110 1.78 13.51 -2.51
C LYS A 110 1.11 13.76 -1.16
N THR A 111 -0.16 14.15 -1.21
CA THR A 111 -1.02 14.08 -0.02
C THR A 111 -1.50 12.64 0.14
N VAL A 112 -1.20 12.03 1.28
CA VAL A 112 -1.55 10.63 1.54
C VAL A 112 -2.56 10.54 2.67
N ILE A 113 -3.68 9.91 2.40
CA ILE A 113 -4.67 9.51 3.40
C ILE A 113 -4.53 8.02 3.60
N MET A 114 -4.19 7.59 4.81
CA MET A 114 -3.93 6.19 5.11
C MET A 114 -4.87 5.67 6.18
N ILE A 115 -5.55 4.56 5.88
CA ILE A 115 -6.23 3.76 6.89
C ILE A 115 -5.21 2.72 7.35
N ALA A 116 -4.72 2.85 8.57
CA ALA A 116 -3.60 2.06 9.05
C ALA A 116 -3.93 1.32 10.35
N HIS A 117 -3.47 0.07 10.39
CA HIS A 117 -3.54 -0.78 11.58
C HIS A 117 -2.16 -1.12 12.16
N LYS A 118 -1.07 -0.75 11.45
CA LYS A 118 0.30 -0.94 11.93
C LYS A 118 0.78 0.30 12.69
N LEU A 119 1.30 0.10 13.92
CA LEU A 119 1.78 1.17 14.80
C LEU A 119 2.80 2.09 14.14
N ASN A 120 3.81 1.52 13.46
CA ASN A 120 4.88 2.30 12.83
C ASN A 120 4.36 3.25 11.74
N THR A 121 3.32 2.85 11.04
CA THR A 121 2.69 3.67 10.01
C THR A 121 1.97 4.88 10.62
N ILE A 122 1.28 4.65 11.74
CA ILE A 122 0.50 5.69 12.43
C ILE A 122 1.43 6.71 13.10
N LYS A 123 2.50 6.25 13.76
CA LYS A 123 3.44 7.10 14.48
C LYS A 123 4.16 8.15 13.61
N ASN A 124 4.33 7.85 12.33
CA ASN A 124 5.07 8.71 11.39
C ASN A 124 4.15 9.60 10.54
N ALA A 125 2.86 9.65 10.83
CA ALA A 125 1.93 10.51 10.10
C ALA A 125 2.04 11.96 10.59
N ASP A 126 2.01 12.91 9.65
CA ASP A 126 1.99 14.35 9.94
C ASP A 126 0.72 14.77 10.70
N GLN A 127 -0.35 14.02 10.54
CA GLN A 127 -1.62 14.23 11.23
C GLN A 127 -2.37 12.92 11.39
N ILE A 128 -2.88 12.67 12.58
CA ILE A 128 -3.73 11.55 12.94
C ILE A 128 -5.14 12.06 13.20
N ILE A 129 -6.12 11.37 12.62
CA ILE A 129 -7.55 11.64 12.83
C ILE A 129 -8.18 10.39 13.41
N VAL A 130 -8.78 10.51 14.58
CA VAL A 130 -9.53 9.43 15.23
C VAL A 130 -11.02 9.64 14.99
N LEU A 131 -11.63 8.61 14.40
CA LEU A 131 -13.06 8.60 14.09
C LEU A 131 -13.82 7.67 15.03
N GLU A 132 -14.90 8.15 15.62
CA GLU A 132 -15.85 7.33 16.36
C GLU A 132 -17.26 7.67 15.90
N LYS A 133 -18.05 6.65 15.53
CA LYS A 133 -19.44 6.81 15.05
C LYS A 133 -19.61 7.88 13.97
N GLY A 134 -18.62 7.99 13.05
CA GLY A 134 -18.65 8.95 11.94
C GLY A 134 -18.25 10.38 12.31
N GLN A 135 -17.80 10.63 13.55
CA GLN A 135 -17.35 11.94 14.01
C GLN A 135 -15.85 11.92 14.34
N ILE A 136 -15.18 13.04 14.10
CA ILE A 136 -13.79 13.24 14.54
C ILE A 136 -13.82 13.52 16.04
N VAL A 137 -13.22 12.59 16.82
CA VAL A 137 -13.16 12.71 18.30
C VAL A 137 -11.79 13.14 18.80
N GLN A 138 -10.71 12.84 18.07
CA GLN A 138 -9.35 13.32 18.35
C GLN A 138 -8.65 13.64 17.04
N LYS A 139 -7.74 14.63 17.06
CA LYS A 139 -6.93 15.05 15.93
C LYS A 139 -5.63 15.66 16.43
N GLY A 140 -4.48 15.25 15.92
CA GLY A 140 -3.18 15.78 16.30
C GLY A 140 -2.04 14.90 15.76
N GLU A 141 -0.83 15.10 16.26
CA GLU A 141 0.33 14.26 16.02
C GLU A 141 0.44 13.14 17.05
N HIS A 142 1.26 12.12 16.77
CA HIS A 142 1.46 11.00 17.70
C HIS A 142 1.88 11.44 19.11
N ASP A 143 2.88 12.34 19.17
CA ASP A 143 3.48 12.78 20.43
C ASP A 143 2.56 13.64 21.30
N GLU A 144 1.53 14.20 20.69
CA GLU A 144 0.44 14.92 21.38
C GLU A 144 -0.60 13.95 21.88
N LEU A 145 -1.18 13.17 20.96
CA LEU A 145 -2.31 12.28 21.24
C LEU A 145 -1.98 11.14 22.20
N ILE A 146 -0.71 10.70 22.27
CA ILE A 146 -0.30 9.65 23.22
C ILE A 146 -0.33 10.14 24.68
N LYS A 147 -0.22 11.46 24.92
CA LYS A 147 -0.26 12.07 26.25
C LYS A 147 -1.68 12.38 26.72
N GLU A 148 -2.61 12.45 25.79
CA GLU A 148 -4.02 12.68 26.09
C GLU A 148 -4.72 11.37 26.48
N GLU A 149 -5.62 11.42 27.46
CA GLU A 149 -6.53 10.32 27.72
C GLU A 149 -7.57 10.24 26.59
N GLY A 150 -7.70 9.06 25.96
CA GLY A 150 -8.67 8.89 24.89
C GLY A 150 -8.44 7.64 24.04
N ILE A 151 -9.25 7.52 23.00
CA ILE A 151 -9.28 6.34 22.12
C ILE A 151 -7.91 6.06 21.52
N TYR A 152 -7.16 7.11 21.13
CA TYR A 152 -5.85 6.93 20.51
C TYR A 152 -4.82 6.32 21.48
N SER A 153 -4.67 6.88 22.67
CA SER A 153 -3.71 6.39 23.66
C SER A 153 -4.05 4.96 24.11
N ASP A 154 -5.32 4.63 24.26
CA ASP A 154 -5.76 3.28 24.62
C ASP A 154 -5.50 2.28 23.49
N PHE A 155 -5.76 2.66 22.24
CA PHE A 155 -5.41 1.86 21.06
C PHE A 155 -3.91 1.54 21.01
N ILE A 156 -3.05 2.54 21.21
CA ILE A 156 -1.59 2.36 21.22
C ILE A 156 -1.16 1.41 22.33
N LYS A 157 -1.65 1.58 23.57
CA LYS A 157 -1.34 0.69 24.72
C LYS A 157 -1.71 -0.77 24.44
N ILE A 158 -2.87 -1.00 23.84
CA ILE A 158 -3.34 -2.35 23.48
C ILE A 158 -2.41 -2.97 22.42
N ARG A 159 -2.04 -2.23 21.39
CA ARG A 159 -1.17 -2.69 20.30
C ARG A 159 0.25 -3.00 20.79
N GLU A 160 0.84 -2.15 21.59
CA GLU A 160 2.17 -2.39 22.18
C GLU A 160 2.20 -3.64 23.07
N LYS A 161 1.16 -3.86 23.87
CA LYS A 161 1.02 -5.11 24.65
C LYS A 161 0.96 -6.35 23.75
N ALA A 162 0.22 -6.29 22.64
CA ALA A 162 0.09 -7.40 21.71
C ALA A 162 1.42 -7.70 20.98
N GLU A 163 2.18 -6.68 20.58
CA GLU A 163 3.49 -6.85 19.94
C GLU A 163 4.53 -7.42 20.91
N ASN A 164 4.56 -6.92 22.13
CA ASN A 164 5.45 -7.43 23.19
C ASN A 164 5.15 -8.90 23.55
N TRP A 165 3.89 -9.31 23.51
CA TRP A 165 3.50 -10.70 23.75
C TRP A 165 3.94 -11.64 22.62
N LYS A 166 3.87 -11.19 21.35
CA LYS A 166 4.38 -11.94 20.19
C LYS A 166 5.91 -12.11 20.22
N ARG A 167 6.66 -11.08 20.67
CA ARG A 167 8.12 -11.15 20.81
C ARG A 167 8.61 -12.12 21.89
N ARG A 168 7.84 -12.31 22.97
CA ARG A 168 8.19 -13.23 24.07
C ARG A 168 7.97 -14.71 23.76
N ARG A 169 7.29 -15.02 22.65
CA ARG A 169 6.98 -16.40 22.23
C ARG A 169 7.83 -16.89 21.04
N ARG A 170 8.73 -16.07 20.54
CA ARG A 170 9.78 -16.45 19.60
C ARG A 170 11.12 -16.65 20.32
#